data_d464503ea8ba9666640a39c0af32096a
#
_entry.id   d464503ea8ba9666640a39c0af32096a
#
_cell.length_a   1.000
_cell.length_b   1.000
_cell.length_c   1.000
_cell.angle_alpha   90.00
_cell.angle_beta   90.00
_cell.angle_gamma   90.00
#
_symmetry.space_group_name_H-M   'P 1'
#
loop_
_entity.id
_entity.type
_entity.pdbx_description
1 polymer ?
#
loop_
_entity_poly.entity_id
_entity_poly.type
_entity_poly.pdbx_seq_one_letter_code
_entity_poly.pdbx_strand_id
1 'polypeptide(L)'
;MIGSDTGQRVTVSRRRSNIEIIADMLRVGENGAGKTEIMYSANMSYTQIQKYLDYLVNQGFINKVNMDNTMVAYQVTDSGLKLLKAIDTLMAMLGPGREEKI
;
A
#
# COMPACT_ATOMS: atom_id res chain seq x y z
N MET A 1 -9.49 10.36 -26.43
CA MET A 1 -9.50 10.16 -25.68
C MET A 1 -9.60 9.91 -25.27
N ILE A 2 -9.43 10.14 -25.74
CA ILE A 2 -9.45 9.95 -24.98
C ILE A 2 -9.37 9.85 -24.47
N GLY A 3 -9.18 9.93 -24.87
CA GLY A 3 -9.05 9.87 -23.90
C GLY A 3 -9.10 9.94 -23.53
N SER A 4 -8.88 10.30 -23.73
CA SER A 4 -8.89 10.34 -22.97
C SER A 4 -9.09 10.32 -22.56
N ASP A 5 -9.06 10.54 -22.79
CA ASP A 5 -9.21 10.45 -22.03
C ASP A 5 -9.38 10.49 -21.62
N THR A 6 -9.31 10.77 -21.99
CA THR A 6 -9.45 10.78 -21.24
C THR A 6 -9.40 10.69 -20.64
N GLY A 7 -9.26 10.85 -20.79
CA GLY A 7 -9.21 10.84 -19.89
C GLY A 7 -9.13 10.93 -19.33
N GLN A 8 -9.02 11.15 -19.11
CA GLN A 8 -8.98 11.15 -18.35
C GLN A 8 -9.15 11.05 -17.62
N ARG A 9 -9.18 11.26 -17.50
CA ARG A 9 -9.51 11.05 -16.85
C ARG A 9 -9.27 10.59 -16.24
N VAL A 10 -9.28 10.65 -16.12
CA VAL A 10 -9.21 10.21 -15.51
C VAL A 10 -8.69 9.83 -14.86
N THR A 11 -8.61 9.67 -14.89
CA THR A 11 -7.79 9.34 -14.27
C THR A 11 -7.24 9.80 -13.07
N VAL A 12 -7.65 10.67 -12.76
CA VAL A 12 -7.43 11.28 -11.61
C VAL A 12 -7.43 10.44 -10.49
N SER A 13 -8.44 9.84 -10.30
CA SER A 13 -8.56 9.02 -9.19
C SER A 13 -7.58 7.93 -9.24
N ARG A 14 -6.87 7.86 -10.27
CA ARG A 14 -5.91 6.88 -10.34
C ARG A 14 -4.81 7.14 -9.43
N ARG A 15 -4.60 8.36 -9.07
CA ARG A 15 -3.54 8.71 -8.24
C ARG A 15 -3.89 8.42 -6.82
N ARG A 16 -3.31 7.44 -6.20
CA ARG A 16 -3.53 7.17 -4.80
C ARG A 16 -2.58 8.01 -3.97
N SER A 17 -3.02 8.38 -2.78
CA SER A 17 -2.14 9.09 -1.86
C SER A 17 -1.14 8.11 -1.27
N ASN A 18 -0.06 8.63 -0.71
CA ASN A 18 0.93 7.79 -0.05
C ASN A 18 0.29 6.99 1.09
N ILE A 19 -0.67 7.59 1.76
CA ILE A 19 -1.35 6.91 2.87
C ILE A 19 -2.12 5.70 2.38
N GLU A 20 -2.80 5.85 1.25
CA GLU A 20 -3.56 4.73 0.69
C GLU A 20 -2.65 3.61 0.22
N ILE A 21 -1.51 3.97 -0.36
CA ILE A 21 -0.54 2.97 -0.78
C ILE A 21 -0.01 2.20 0.42
N ILE A 22 0.31 2.91 1.49
CA ILE A 22 0.80 2.29 2.70
C ILE A 22 -0.25 1.34 3.27
N ALA A 23 -1.51 1.76 3.31
CA ALA A 23 -2.58 0.91 3.82
C ALA A 23 -2.71 -0.37 2.99
N ASP A 24 -2.63 -0.25 1.67
CA ASP A 24 -2.71 -1.41 0.80
C ASP A 24 -1.57 -2.40 1.08
N MET A 25 -0.36 -1.89 1.25
CA MET A 25 0.79 -2.74 1.53
C MET A 25 0.65 -3.43 2.88
N LEU A 26 0.20 -2.70 3.90
CA LEU A 26 0.03 -3.28 5.22
C LEU A 26 -1.03 -4.35 5.19
N ARG A 27 -2.10 -4.13 4.46
CA ARG A 27 -3.19 -5.08 4.37
C ARG A 27 -2.73 -6.40 3.75
N VAL A 28 -1.95 -6.32 2.69
CA VAL A 28 -1.42 -7.50 2.04
C VAL A 28 -0.46 -8.24 2.94
N GLY A 29 0.31 -7.52 3.73
CA GLY A 29 1.33 -8.11 4.58
C GLY A 29 0.85 -8.59 5.95
N GLU A 30 -0.45 -8.49 6.23
CA GLU A 30 -0.95 -8.91 7.54
C GLU A 30 -0.60 -10.36 7.87
N ASN A 31 -0.65 -11.22 6.89
CA ASN A 31 -0.35 -12.63 7.09
C ASN A 31 1.00 -13.02 6.51
N GLY A 32 1.79 -12.04 6.18
CA GLY A 32 3.09 -12.29 5.58
C GLY A 32 2.97 -12.41 4.06
N ALA A 33 3.83 -11.75 3.34
CA ALA A 33 3.79 -11.76 1.89
C ALA A 33 5.17 -11.49 1.31
N GLY A 34 5.43 -12.03 0.14
CA GLY A 34 6.67 -11.73 -0.56
C GLY A 34 6.58 -10.39 -1.27
N LYS A 35 7.72 -9.88 -1.68
CA LYS A 35 7.77 -8.59 -2.34
C LYS A 35 6.92 -8.55 -3.61
N THR A 36 7.00 -9.59 -4.41
CA THR A 36 6.26 -9.64 -5.66
C THR A 36 4.76 -9.64 -5.41
N GLU A 37 4.34 -10.39 -4.40
CA GLU A 37 2.92 -10.45 -4.05
C GLU A 37 2.41 -9.07 -3.62
N ILE A 38 3.19 -8.37 -2.79
CA ILE A 38 2.80 -7.04 -2.36
C ILE A 38 2.75 -6.10 -3.55
N MET A 39 3.74 -6.20 -4.43
CA MET A 39 3.83 -5.34 -5.59
C MET A 39 2.59 -5.46 -6.48
N TYR A 40 2.19 -6.68 -6.77
CA TYR A 40 1.02 -6.90 -7.62
C TYR A 40 -0.27 -6.51 -6.90
N SER A 41 -0.38 -6.89 -5.63
CA SER A 41 -1.61 -6.60 -4.90
C SER A 41 -1.82 -5.12 -4.66
N ALA A 42 -0.73 -4.38 -4.48
CA ALA A 42 -0.83 -2.95 -4.26
C ALA A 42 -0.71 -2.15 -5.56
N ASN A 43 -0.57 -2.86 -6.68
CA ASN A 43 -0.49 -2.25 -8.00
C ASN A 43 0.64 -1.22 -8.08
N MET A 44 1.83 -1.66 -7.78
CA MET A 44 3.00 -0.79 -7.73
C MET A 44 4.08 -1.25 -8.69
N SER A 45 4.94 -0.33 -9.09
CA SER A 45 6.11 -0.68 -9.87
C SER A 45 7.19 -1.20 -8.92
N TYR A 46 8.19 -1.86 -9.49
CA TYR A 46 9.29 -2.39 -8.69
C TYR A 46 10.02 -1.28 -7.94
N THR A 47 10.26 -0.18 -8.61
CA THR A 47 10.97 0.95 -7.99
C THR A 47 10.17 1.54 -6.83
N GLN A 48 8.87 1.68 -7.02
CA GLN A 48 8.02 2.20 -5.98
C GLN A 48 8.00 1.29 -4.76
N ILE A 49 7.80 -0.01 -5.00
CA ILE A 49 7.68 -0.91 -3.87
C ILE A 49 8.95 -0.95 -3.04
N GLN A 50 10.10 -0.85 -3.69
CA GLN A 50 11.35 -0.87 -2.96
C GLN A 50 11.44 0.30 -1.99
N LYS A 51 11.05 1.47 -2.44
CA LYS A 51 11.06 2.66 -1.59
C LYS A 51 10.13 2.54 -0.40
N TYR A 52 8.91 2.09 -0.66
CA TYR A 52 7.92 1.97 0.41
C TYR A 52 8.29 0.86 1.39
N LEU A 53 8.80 -0.27 0.90
CA LEU A 53 9.21 -1.35 1.80
C LEU A 53 10.35 -0.91 2.70
N ASP A 54 11.34 -0.23 2.11
CA ASP A 54 12.47 0.25 2.91
C ASP A 54 11.99 1.19 4.01
N TYR A 55 11.08 2.09 3.65
CA TYR A 55 10.53 3.02 4.62
C TYR A 55 9.79 2.30 5.74
N LEU A 56 8.89 1.39 5.37
CA LEU A 56 8.05 0.71 6.34
C LEU A 56 8.87 -0.23 7.25
N VAL A 57 9.89 -0.85 6.70
CA VAL A 57 10.78 -1.68 7.51
C VAL A 57 11.59 -0.82 8.47
N ASN A 58 12.13 0.30 7.98
CA ASN A 58 12.91 1.19 8.84
C ASN A 58 12.08 1.80 9.94
N GLN A 59 10.80 2.04 9.69
CA GLN A 59 9.92 2.62 10.71
C GLN A 59 9.37 1.57 11.68
N GLY A 60 9.62 0.30 11.41
CA GLY A 60 9.16 -0.75 12.30
C GLY A 60 7.73 -1.20 12.06
N PHE A 61 7.14 -0.83 10.94
CA PHE A 61 5.78 -1.24 10.62
C PHE A 61 5.73 -2.59 9.92
N ILE A 62 6.83 -2.98 9.31
CA ILE A 62 6.95 -4.27 8.62
C ILE A 62 8.28 -4.89 9.00
N ASN A 63 8.28 -6.19 9.25
CA ASN A 63 9.51 -6.96 9.47
C ASN A 63 9.85 -7.74 8.22
N LYS A 64 11.14 -7.81 7.93
CA LYS A 64 11.63 -8.63 6.85
C LYS A 64 12.05 -9.95 7.47
N VAL A 65 11.41 -11.02 7.08
CA VAL A 65 11.62 -12.33 7.67
C VAL A 65 12.17 -13.30 6.65
N ASN A 66 13.22 -13.99 7.02
CA ASN A 66 13.77 -15.01 6.14
C ASN A 66 13.02 -16.30 6.37
N MET A 67 12.38 -16.81 5.34
CA MET A 67 11.60 -18.03 5.45
C MET A 67 12.48 -19.25 5.36
N ASP A 68 13.42 -19.20 4.44
CA ASP A 68 14.43 -20.26 4.34
C ASP A 68 15.59 -19.65 3.58
N ASN A 69 16.45 -20.45 3.01
CA ASN A 69 17.67 -19.92 2.41
C ASN A 69 17.45 -18.91 1.30
N THR A 70 16.36 -19.00 0.60
CA THR A 70 16.18 -18.16 -0.58
C THR A 70 14.94 -17.30 -0.55
N MET A 71 14.08 -17.50 0.42
CA MET A 71 12.82 -16.78 0.46
C MET A 71 12.77 -15.76 1.57
N VAL A 72 12.25 -14.60 1.22
CA VAL A 72 12.06 -13.52 2.18
C VAL A 72 10.59 -13.12 2.16
N ALA A 73 10.02 -13.00 3.32
CA ALA A 73 8.65 -12.51 3.45
C ALA A 73 8.65 -11.23 4.26
N TYR A 74 7.62 -10.45 4.08
CA TYR A 74 7.43 -9.21 4.81
C TYR A 74 6.19 -9.38 5.66
N GLN A 75 6.35 -9.21 6.95
CA GLN A 75 5.27 -9.42 7.91
C GLN A 75 4.98 -8.12 8.64
N VAL A 76 3.72 -7.72 8.65
CA VAL A 76 3.33 -6.50 9.34
C VAL A 76 3.46 -6.70 10.84
N THR A 77 4.02 -5.72 11.51
CA THR A 77 4.21 -5.75 12.96
C THR A 77 2.97 -5.27 13.69
N ASP A 78 2.97 -5.37 15.01
CA ASP A 78 1.88 -4.81 15.79
C ASP A 78 1.74 -3.32 15.55
N SER A 79 2.86 -2.61 15.43
CA SER A 79 2.83 -1.19 15.10
C SER A 79 2.22 -0.96 13.73
N GLY A 80 2.55 -1.83 12.78
CA GLY A 80 1.98 -1.75 11.45
C GLY A 80 0.48 -1.98 11.45
N LEU A 81 0.01 -2.91 12.26
CA LEU A 81 -1.43 -3.15 12.36
C LEU A 81 -2.15 -1.95 12.97
N LYS A 82 -1.52 -1.31 13.95
CA LYS A 82 -2.10 -0.11 14.54
C LYS A 82 -2.16 1.01 13.52
N LEU A 83 -1.12 1.14 12.71
CA LEU A 83 -1.11 2.15 11.66
C LEU A 83 -2.22 1.88 10.64
N LEU A 84 -2.37 0.63 10.23
CA LEU A 84 -3.41 0.27 9.27
C LEU A 84 -4.78 0.61 9.83
N LYS A 85 -5.01 0.26 11.10
CA LYS A 85 -6.30 0.55 11.71
C LYS A 85 -6.56 2.06 11.77
N ALA A 86 -5.53 2.83 12.10
CA ALA A 86 -5.67 4.29 12.16
C ALA A 86 -6.00 4.85 10.77
N ILE A 87 -5.36 4.33 9.74
CA ILE A 87 -5.63 4.79 8.39
C ILE A 87 -7.05 4.43 7.99
N ASP A 88 -7.48 3.20 8.27
CA ASP A 88 -8.83 2.78 7.93
C ASP A 88 -9.87 3.61 8.66
N THR A 89 -9.62 3.94 9.92
CA THR A 89 -10.51 4.78 10.69
C THR A 89 -10.58 6.18 10.08
N LEU A 90 -9.44 6.73 9.75
CA LEU A 90 -9.38 8.04 9.14
C LEU A 90 -10.15 8.08 7.82
N MET A 91 -9.91 7.08 6.98
CA MET A 91 -10.58 7.04 5.67
C MET A 91 -12.08 6.88 5.83
N ALA A 92 -12.51 6.10 6.82
CA ALA A 92 -13.93 5.94 7.07
C ALA A 92 -14.57 7.25 7.54
N MET A 93 -13.85 8.00 8.33
CA MET A 93 -14.34 9.28 8.82
C MET A 93 -14.46 10.31 7.70
N LEU A 94 -13.56 10.25 6.75
CA LEU A 94 -13.59 11.17 5.63
C LEU A 94 -14.67 10.82 4.61
N GLY A 95 -15.10 9.58 4.63
CA GLY A 95 -16.16 9.15 3.74
C GLY A 95 -15.64 8.70 2.39
N PRO A 96 -16.27 7.68 1.84
CA PRO A 96 -15.79 7.11 0.58
C PRO A 96 -15.99 7.97 -0.63
N GLY A 97 -16.94 8.84 -0.59
CA GLY A 97 -17.23 9.62 -1.78
C GLY A 97 -16.51 10.92 -1.90
N ARG A 98 -15.75 11.26 -0.90
CA ARG A 98 -15.22 12.59 -0.91
C ARG A 98 -14.27 12.85 -2.04
N GLU A 99 -13.59 11.88 -2.49
CA GLU A 99 -12.65 12.15 -3.52
C GLU A 99 -13.31 12.43 -4.83
N GLU A 100 -14.48 11.95 -5.05
CA GLU A 100 -15.12 12.27 -6.28
C GLU A 100 -15.72 13.59 -6.30
N LYS A 101 -15.92 14.13 -5.19
CA LYS A 101 -16.53 15.39 -5.13
C LYS A 101 -15.64 16.44 -5.50
N ILE A 102 -14.45 16.21 -5.52
CA ILE A 102 -13.53 17.29 -5.77
C ILE A 102 -13.34 17.64 -7.15
#